data_b119ea0566e6e96555ddb14bd076e6c2
#
_entry.id   b119ea0566e6e96555ddb14bd076e6c2
#
_cell.length_a   1.000
_cell.length_b   1.000
_cell.length_c   1.000
_cell.angle_alpha   90.00
_cell.angle_beta   90.00
_cell.angle_gamma   90.00
#
_symmetry.space_group_name_H-M   'P 1'
#
loop_
_entity.id
_entity.type
_entity.pdbx_description
1 polymer ?
#
loop_
_entity_poly.entity_id
_entity_poly.type
_entity_poly.pdbx_seq_one_letter_code
_entity_poly.pdbx_strand_id
1 'polypeptide(L)'
;MLNAGGEADISVVKRLFMGVGQGLSLFVRKLGIKLIANQGPVSVQAQNATLELLARQGLSITSTEDEIRIVAKKKITLNGGGSYLTLEPCGIESGTAGDYTIKSAHFEYFPSKAPRVAGIATLPAIIDPPLEFHEQFQIFANDEEQVLADTPYKITAASGKVWRGTTDSQGFTQRVYTATPEKLSLIYDMEEEEEEEELDGITLRLGLFFDGTGNNLANSAATEQCRREDLTLFDRDELESIIQQCERYGFDGFDGSAFNAAPDNSYGNAPSNVAYLYDLYPDHAVDGLPPEAEIGYLRVYLEGIGTRSGDKDSLYGQGLGRGETGVVARVEQAPAAIEKQLERFKQANSSTSIRQIEFDIFGFSRGAAAARHCANELLKPGRGVFGELLQGGRFGLLASFDPVVDIKLNLVGLFDTVAAIAAVARGDLSPTDANNPGVNLYLPPGCARQVIQLHARDEHRLNFALNSVLHGHQQISLPGVHSDIGGGYLPRARERVWLTAPRRITLAAQRPVQTHPLWAQTRAQVLALRARGLAGDGSIEIKSWPIPRPPRGGPESDEQDYLLTIELDRPVRGELALIGLRLMRELGVRHGVP
;
A
#
# COMPACT_ATOMS: atom_id res chain seq x y z
N MET A 1 -19.20 40.87 -31.97
CA MET A 1 -18.55 40.02 -32.98
C MET A 1 -17.15 40.59 -33.20
N LEU A 2 -16.10 39.85 -32.81
CA LEU A 2 -14.71 40.25 -33.09
C LEU A 2 -14.37 39.79 -34.51
N ASN A 3 -14.09 40.70 -35.40
CA ASN A 3 -13.68 40.42 -36.77
C ASN A 3 -12.39 41.21 -37.05
N ALA A 4 -11.28 40.51 -37.23
CA ALA A 4 -10.00 41.09 -37.60
C ALA A 4 -9.71 40.80 -39.07
N GLY A 5 -9.51 41.86 -39.87
CA GLY A 5 -9.17 41.75 -41.29
C GLY A 5 -7.69 41.42 -41.55
N GLY A 6 -6.88 41.32 -40.52
CA GLY A 6 -5.47 40.98 -40.55
C GLY A 6 -5.13 39.96 -39.46
N GLU A 7 -4.06 40.20 -38.73
CA GLU A 7 -3.60 39.34 -37.64
C GLU A 7 -4.29 39.71 -36.31
N ALA A 8 -4.51 38.71 -35.44
CA ALA A 8 -5.00 38.89 -34.09
C ALA A 8 -4.17 38.02 -33.13
N ASP A 9 -3.44 38.69 -32.24
CA ASP A 9 -2.62 38.04 -31.19
C ASP A 9 -3.27 38.21 -29.82
N ILE A 10 -3.34 37.13 -29.09
CA ILE A 10 -3.77 37.12 -27.66
C ILE A 10 -2.60 36.64 -26.82
N SER A 11 -2.00 37.56 -26.08
CA SER A 11 -0.93 37.25 -25.13
C SER A 11 -1.41 37.45 -23.70
N VAL A 12 -1.30 36.42 -22.87
CA VAL A 12 -1.77 36.42 -21.47
C VAL A 12 -0.67 35.93 -20.55
N VAL A 13 -0.32 36.76 -19.55
CA VAL A 13 0.81 36.46 -18.64
C VAL A 13 0.49 35.34 -17.64
N LYS A 14 -0.74 35.19 -17.17
CA LYS A 14 -1.10 34.22 -16.13
C LYS A 14 -2.00 33.11 -16.64
N ARG A 15 -3.18 33.40 -17.15
CA ARG A 15 -4.18 32.39 -17.53
C ARG A 15 -5.13 32.92 -18.57
N LEU A 16 -5.36 32.15 -19.63
CA LEU A 16 -6.47 32.33 -20.55
C LEU A 16 -7.50 31.22 -20.33
N PHE A 17 -8.74 31.60 -20.04
CA PHE A 17 -9.87 30.67 -19.94
C PHE A 17 -10.91 31.01 -20.99
N MET A 18 -11.39 30.01 -21.73
CA MET A 18 -12.50 30.13 -22.66
C MET A 18 -13.60 29.14 -22.29
N GLY A 19 -14.67 29.61 -21.69
CA GLY A 19 -15.87 28.84 -21.41
C GLY A 19 -16.92 29.09 -22.50
N VAL A 20 -17.41 28.00 -23.10
CA VAL A 20 -18.41 28.11 -24.19
C VAL A 20 -19.58 27.18 -23.88
N GLY A 21 -20.79 27.74 -23.74
CA GLY A 21 -21.98 26.99 -23.32
C GLY A 21 -22.56 26.02 -24.36
N GLN A 22 -22.29 26.18 -25.63
CA GLN A 22 -22.86 25.32 -26.68
C GLN A 22 -21.81 24.64 -27.56
N GLY A 23 -20.85 25.37 -28.10
CA GLY A 23 -19.86 24.77 -28.98
C GLY A 23 -18.73 25.73 -29.34
N LEU A 24 -17.52 25.19 -29.47
CA LEU A 24 -16.32 25.86 -29.93
C LEU A 24 -15.85 25.19 -31.20
N SER A 25 -15.69 25.98 -32.30
CA SER A 25 -15.13 25.51 -33.56
C SER A 25 -13.87 26.29 -33.92
N LEU A 26 -12.78 25.58 -34.16
CA LEU A 26 -11.52 26.13 -34.65
C LEU A 26 -11.27 25.62 -36.07
N PHE A 27 -11.29 26.54 -37.07
CA PHE A 27 -11.09 26.21 -38.48
C PHE A 27 -9.94 27.02 -39.07
N VAL A 28 -8.92 26.32 -39.60
CA VAL A 28 -7.74 26.93 -40.23
C VAL A 28 -7.58 26.43 -41.67
N ARG A 29 -7.51 27.32 -42.63
CA ARG A 29 -7.47 26.97 -44.06
C ARG A 29 -6.11 26.53 -44.58
N LYS A 30 -5.00 27.09 -44.08
CA LYS A 30 -3.67 26.90 -44.71
C LYS A 30 -2.57 26.41 -43.79
N LEU A 31 -2.34 27.00 -42.62
CA LEU A 31 -1.14 26.80 -41.83
C LEU A 31 -1.28 25.80 -40.65
N GLY A 32 -2.50 25.26 -40.42
CA GLY A 32 -2.76 24.28 -39.38
C GLY A 32 -2.91 24.86 -37.99
N ILE A 33 -3.11 23.98 -37.00
CA ILE A 33 -3.27 24.29 -35.58
C ILE A 33 -2.10 23.66 -34.82
N LYS A 34 -1.42 24.43 -33.96
CA LYS A 34 -0.37 23.95 -33.06
C LYS A 34 -0.82 24.14 -31.64
N LEU A 35 -0.80 23.07 -30.83
CA LEU A 35 -1.04 23.07 -29.40
C LEU A 35 0.25 22.63 -28.71
N ILE A 36 0.92 23.54 -28.02
CA ILE A 36 2.21 23.29 -27.39
C ILE A 36 2.14 23.73 -25.93
N ALA A 37 2.43 22.80 -24.98
CA ALA A 37 2.71 23.12 -23.61
C ALA A 37 4.22 22.93 -23.36
N ASN A 38 4.92 23.98 -22.97
CA ASN A 38 6.35 23.91 -22.66
C ASN A 38 6.60 23.18 -21.34
N GLN A 39 5.71 23.36 -20.39
CA GLN A 39 5.71 22.65 -19.10
C GLN A 39 4.28 22.25 -18.73
N GLY A 40 4.13 21.05 -18.18
CA GLY A 40 2.82 20.49 -17.85
C GLY A 40 2.12 19.77 -19.01
N PRO A 41 1.01 19.06 -18.74
CA PRO A 41 0.33 18.22 -19.73
C PRO A 41 -0.58 19.02 -20.68
N VAL A 42 -0.72 18.50 -21.91
CA VAL A 42 -1.86 18.83 -22.77
C VAL A 42 -2.93 17.76 -22.58
N SER A 43 -4.09 18.11 -22.05
CA SER A 43 -5.20 17.19 -21.83
C SER A 43 -6.36 17.48 -22.77
N VAL A 44 -6.83 16.46 -23.50
CA VAL A 44 -8.01 16.53 -24.37
C VAL A 44 -8.98 15.44 -23.94
N GLN A 45 -10.20 15.81 -23.55
CA GLN A 45 -11.19 14.89 -22.98
C GLN A 45 -12.58 15.12 -23.58
N ALA A 46 -13.28 14.03 -23.96
CA ALA A 46 -14.70 14.01 -24.24
C ALA A 46 -15.41 13.20 -23.13
N GLN A 47 -16.14 13.87 -22.27
CA GLN A 47 -16.65 13.26 -21.02
C GLN A 47 -17.85 12.33 -21.25
N ASN A 48 -18.80 12.75 -22.06
CA ASN A 48 -20.04 12.01 -22.28
C ASN A 48 -20.25 11.65 -23.76
N ALA A 49 -19.23 11.80 -24.60
CA ALA A 49 -19.29 11.55 -26.02
C ALA A 49 -17.99 10.96 -26.56
N THR A 50 -17.87 10.81 -27.87
CA THR A 50 -16.71 10.27 -28.56
C THR A 50 -15.65 11.32 -28.79
N LEU A 51 -14.37 10.99 -28.61
CA LEU A 51 -13.23 11.75 -29.13
C LEU A 51 -12.79 11.14 -30.46
N GLU A 52 -12.81 11.92 -31.54
CA GLU A 52 -12.39 11.49 -32.86
C GLU A 52 -11.16 12.27 -33.33
N LEU A 53 -10.15 11.54 -33.79
CA LEU A 53 -8.95 12.10 -34.43
C LEU A 53 -8.87 11.56 -35.84
N LEU A 54 -9.11 12.43 -36.84
CA LEU A 54 -9.16 12.07 -38.26
C LEU A 54 -8.07 12.80 -39.03
N ALA A 55 -7.27 12.06 -39.78
CA ALA A 55 -6.28 12.62 -40.68
C ALA A 55 -6.42 11.99 -42.09
N ARG A 56 -6.45 12.82 -43.13
CA ARG A 56 -6.56 12.33 -44.51
C ARG A 56 -5.30 11.61 -44.97
N GLN A 57 -4.12 12.03 -44.52
CA GLN A 57 -2.85 11.45 -44.96
C GLN A 57 -2.24 10.55 -43.89
N GLY A 58 -1.88 11.05 -42.75
CA GLY A 58 -1.24 10.30 -41.70
C GLY A 58 -1.51 10.86 -40.31
N LEU A 59 -1.57 9.99 -39.33
CA LEU A 59 -1.61 10.32 -37.92
C LEU A 59 -0.37 9.69 -37.25
N SER A 60 0.44 10.51 -36.58
CA SER A 60 1.60 10.04 -35.81
C SER A 60 1.40 10.31 -34.33
N ILE A 61 1.62 9.31 -33.51
CA ILE A 61 1.60 9.41 -32.05
C ILE A 61 2.94 8.89 -31.57
N THR A 62 3.76 9.74 -30.94
CA THR A 62 5.13 9.39 -30.55
C THR A 62 5.39 9.88 -29.13
N SER A 63 5.94 9.01 -28.28
CA SER A 63 6.59 9.38 -27.03
C SER A 63 8.10 9.21 -27.24
N THR A 64 8.90 10.21 -26.87
CA THR A 64 10.35 10.22 -27.11
C THR A 64 11.15 9.67 -25.92
N GLU A 65 10.59 9.70 -24.72
CA GLU A 65 11.30 9.35 -23.48
C GLU A 65 10.55 8.34 -22.61
N ASP A 66 9.25 8.09 -22.90
CA ASP A 66 8.42 7.23 -22.06
C ASP A 66 7.47 6.37 -22.93
N GLU A 67 6.44 5.80 -22.35
CA GLU A 67 5.50 4.87 -22.99
C GLU A 67 4.35 5.58 -23.73
N ILE A 68 3.72 4.86 -24.65
CA ILE A 68 2.38 5.16 -25.18
C ILE A 68 1.42 4.14 -24.60
N ARG A 69 0.41 4.60 -23.84
CA ARG A 69 -0.58 3.76 -23.20
C ARG A 69 -1.95 3.89 -23.87
N ILE A 70 -2.45 2.78 -24.42
CA ILE A 70 -3.79 2.71 -25.04
C ILE A 70 -4.63 1.72 -24.22
N VAL A 71 -5.72 2.18 -23.60
CA VAL A 71 -6.56 1.37 -22.71
C VAL A 71 -8.03 1.54 -23.06
N ALA A 72 -8.76 0.43 -23.16
CA ALA A 72 -10.21 0.43 -23.38
C ALA A 72 -10.92 -0.56 -22.46
N LYS A 73 -12.10 -0.21 -21.95
CA LYS A 73 -12.87 -1.09 -21.06
C LYS A 73 -13.42 -2.32 -21.77
N LYS A 74 -13.76 -2.21 -23.04
CA LYS A 74 -14.42 -3.29 -23.77
C LYS A 74 -13.51 -3.90 -24.83
N LYS A 75 -12.93 -3.09 -25.71
CA LYS A 75 -12.25 -3.59 -26.91
C LYS A 75 -11.30 -2.55 -27.48
N ILE A 76 -10.13 -3.00 -27.93
CA ILE A 76 -9.21 -2.23 -28.78
C ILE A 76 -9.14 -2.95 -30.12
N THR A 77 -9.33 -2.23 -31.22
CA THR A 77 -9.17 -2.76 -32.57
C THR A 77 -8.17 -1.91 -33.33
N LEU A 78 -7.14 -2.54 -33.88
CA LEU A 78 -6.14 -1.92 -34.74
C LEU A 78 -6.31 -2.54 -36.13
N ASN A 79 -6.65 -1.73 -37.14
CA ASN A 79 -6.82 -2.15 -38.52
C ASN A 79 -5.82 -1.46 -39.43
N GLY A 80 -5.21 -2.20 -40.34
CA GLY A 80 -4.28 -1.65 -41.34
C GLY A 80 -4.21 -2.51 -42.60
N GLY A 81 -4.64 -1.98 -43.74
CA GLY A 81 -4.48 -2.65 -45.03
C GLY A 81 -5.09 -4.05 -45.15
N GLY A 82 -6.21 -4.31 -44.46
CA GLY A 82 -6.86 -5.63 -44.43
C GLY A 82 -6.33 -6.60 -43.37
N SER A 83 -5.34 -6.18 -42.59
CA SER A 83 -4.87 -6.90 -41.40
C SER A 83 -5.41 -6.24 -40.14
N TYR A 84 -5.66 -7.01 -39.08
CA TYR A 84 -6.18 -6.49 -37.82
C TYR A 84 -5.59 -7.18 -36.60
N LEU A 85 -5.62 -6.46 -35.47
CA LEU A 85 -5.38 -6.96 -34.13
C LEU A 85 -6.53 -6.49 -33.23
N THR A 86 -7.19 -7.41 -32.57
CA THR A 86 -8.26 -7.14 -31.62
C THR A 86 -7.87 -7.63 -30.24
N LEU A 87 -8.03 -6.78 -29.24
CA LEU A 87 -7.87 -7.12 -27.82
C LEU A 87 -9.23 -6.94 -27.14
N GLU A 88 -9.77 -7.99 -26.55
CA GLU A 88 -11.07 -8.00 -25.86
C GLU A 88 -11.08 -8.97 -24.68
N PRO A 89 -12.07 -8.92 -23.77
CA PRO A 89 -12.08 -9.77 -22.58
C PRO A 89 -12.01 -11.27 -22.82
N CYS A 90 -12.47 -11.74 -23.97
CA CYS A 90 -12.46 -13.17 -24.34
C CYS A 90 -11.17 -13.60 -25.04
N GLY A 91 -10.31 -12.70 -25.47
CA GLY A 91 -9.06 -13.07 -26.12
C GLY A 91 -8.39 -11.98 -26.93
N ILE A 92 -7.27 -12.37 -27.53
CA ILE A 92 -6.54 -11.57 -28.50
C ILE A 92 -6.66 -12.29 -29.84
N GLU A 93 -7.15 -11.59 -30.85
CA GLU A 93 -7.28 -12.11 -32.23
C GLU A 93 -6.48 -11.24 -33.18
N SER A 94 -5.71 -11.87 -34.04
CA SER A 94 -5.01 -11.21 -35.14
C SER A 94 -5.28 -11.96 -36.45
N GLY A 95 -5.49 -11.22 -37.51
CA GLY A 95 -5.78 -11.80 -38.81
C GLY A 95 -5.24 -10.96 -39.96
N THR A 96 -4.88 -11.63 -41.06
CA THR A 96 -4.40 -11.03 -42.30
C THR A 96 -4.80 -11.87 -43.49
N ALA A 97 -5.02 -11.24 -44.64
CA ALA A 97 -5.20 -11.95 -45.91
C ALA A 97 -3.87 -12.39 -46.54
N GLY A 98 -2.74 -11.90 -46.05
CA GLY A 98 -1.39 -12.23 -46.50
C GLY A 98 -0.64 -13.13 -45.51
N ASP A 99 0.69 -13.11 -45.60
CA ASP A 99 1.57 -13.88 -44.71
C ASP A 99 1.60 -13.26 -43.30
N TYR A 100 1.54 -14.14 -42.29
CA TYR A 100 1.68 -13.75 -40.88
C TYR A 100 3.04 -14.23 -40.36
N THR A 101 3.95 -13.29 -40.10
CA THR A 101 5.32 -13.61 -39.68
C THR A 101 5.59 -13.06 -38.28
N ILE A 102 6.02 -13.92 -37.37
CA ILE A 102 6.49 -13.54 -36.01
C ILE A 102 8.01 -13.70 -35.99
N LYS A 103 8.72 -12.61 -35.64
CA LYS A 103 10.17 -12.62 -35.40
C LYS A 103 10.45 -12.39 -33.93
N SER A 104 11.05 -13.36 -33.27
CA SER A 104 11.35 -13.31 -31.85
C SER A 104 12.67 -14.03 -31.57
N ALA A 105 13.47 -13.52 -30.64
CA ALA A 105 14.66 -14.21 -30.17
C ALA A 105 14.30 -15.45 -29.33
N HIS A 106 13.16 -15.44 -28.68
CA HIS A 106 12.61 -16.55 -27.90
C HIS A 106 11.08 -16.49 -27.96
N PHE A 107 10.44 -17.63 -28.19
CA PHE A 107 8.98 -17.76 -28.23
C PHE A 107 8.56 -18.95 -27.37
N GLU A 108 7.79 -18.68 -26.33
CA GLU A 108 7.22 -19.70 -25.45
C GLU A 108 5.70 -19.64 -25.45
N TYR A 109 5.07 -20.78 -25.53
CA TYR A 109 3.62 -20.95 -25.41
C TYR A 109 3.31 -21.63 -24.08
N PHE A 110 2.67 -20.90 -23.16
CA PHE A 110 2.15 -21.46 -21.93
C PHE A 110 0.62 -21.51 -21.99
N PRO A 111 -0.01 -22.68 -21.78
CA PRO A 111 -1.45 -22.74 -21.55
C PRO A 111 -1.72 -22.13 -20.16
N SER A 112 -1.90 -20.82 -20.10
CA SER A 112 -2.18 -20.13 -18.84
C SER A 112 -3.64 -19.70 -18.75
N LYS A 113 -4.22 -19.77 -17.55
CA LYS A 113 -5.40 -18.98 -17.23
C LYS A 113 -4.99 -17.51 -17.31
N ALA A 114 -5.60 -16.77 -18.22
CA ALA A 114 -5.25 -15.39 -18.51
C ALA A 114 -5.12 -14.52 -17.24
N PRO A 115 -4.01 -13.78 -17.07
CA PRO A 115 -3.95 -12.76 -16.03
C PRO A 115 -5.04 -11.71 -16.33
N ARG A 116 -5.88 -11.39 -15.36
CA ARG A 116 -6.83 -10.30 -15.50
C ARG A 116 -6.04 -9.00 -15.58
N VAL A 117 -6.20 -8.27 -16.66
CA VAL A 117 -5.63 -6.95 -16.84
C VAL A 117 -6.17 -6.04 -15.72
N ALA A 118 -5.28 -5.36 -15.02
CA ALA A 118 -5.62 -4.38 -13.99
C ALA A 118 -6.61 -3.35 -14.53
N GLY A 119 -7.53 -2.92 -13.65
CA GLY A 119 -8.68 -2.12 -13.99
C GLY A 119 -8.37 -0.89 -14.85
N ILE A 120 -9.23 -0.65 -15.81
CA ILE A 120 -9.23 0.54 -16.64
C ILE A 120 -9.53 1.71 -15.73
N ALA A 121 -8.62 2.69 -15.71
CA ALA A 121 -8.85 3.95 -15.03
C ALA A 121 -10.15 4.58 -15.55
N THR A 122 -11.06 4.94 -14.67
CA THR A 122 -12.15 5.84 -15.01
C THR A 122 -11.53 7.18 -15.40
N LEU A 123 -12.08 7.83 -16.45
CA LEU A 123 -11.72 9.20 -16.72
C LEU A 123 -11.88 10.01 -15.43
N PRO A 124 -10.90 10.86 -15.08
CA PRO A 124 -11.10 11.76 -13.95
C PRO A 124 -12.39 12.52 -14.21
N ALA A 125 -13.25 12.61 -13.17
CA ALA A 125 -14.41 13.49 -13.28
C ALA A 125 -13.92 14.85 -13.75
N ILE A 126 -14.54 15.44 -14.77
CA ILE A 126 -14.41 16.89 -14.95
C ILE A 126 -14.96 17.47 -13.65
N ILE A 127 -14.08 18.08 -12.92
CA ILE A 127 -14.49 19.25 -12.19
C ILE A 127 -14.76 20.25 -13.31
N ASP A 128 -16.04 20.49 -13.64
CA ASP A 128 -16.40 21.72 -14.31
C ASP A 128 -15.56 22.79 -13.62
N PRO A 129 -14.73 23.57 -14.37
CA PRO A 129 -14.09 24.69 -13.72
C PRO A 129 -15.25 25.42 -13.06
N PRO A 130 -15.28 25.60 -11.75
CA PRO A 130 -16.40 26.24 -11.11
C PRO A 130 -16.58 27.54 -11.90
N LEU A 131 -17.80 27.86 -12.27
CA LEU A 131 -18.14 29.23 -12.58
C LEU A 131 -17.77 29.95 -11.29
N GLU A 132 -16.50 30.37 -11.19
CA GLU A 132 -15.99 31.03 -10.00
C GLU A 132 -16.69 32.36 -9.94
N PHE A 133 -17.72 32.43 -9.14
CA PHE A 133 -18.28 33.72 -8.76
C PHE A 133 -17.19 34.44 -8.00
N HIS A 134 -16.83 35.61 -8.46
CA HIS A 134 -15.74 36.37 -7.86
C HIS A 134 -16.16 37.82 -7.65
N GLU A 135 -15.64 38.40 -6.60
CA GLU A 135 -15.82 39.80 -6.27
C GLU A 135 -14.48 40.39 -5.82
N GLN A 136 -14.33 41.68 -6.02
CA GLN A 136 -13.21 42.47 -5.52
C GLN A 136 -13.76 43.82 -5.06
N PHE A 137 -13.45 44.19 -3.85
CA PHE A 137 -13.92 45.44 -3.24
C PHE A 137 -12.85 46.50 -3.36
N GLN A 138 -13.28 47.73 -3.61
CA GLN A 138 -12.44 48.91 -3.47
C GLN A 138 -12.95 49.73 -2.28
N ILE A 139 -12.08 50.08 -1.34
CA ILE A 139 -12.44 50.71 -0.09
C ILE A 139 -12.10 52.20 -0.14
N PHE A 140 -13.06 53.03 0.20
CA PHE A 140 -12.93 54.48 0.24
C PHE A 140 -13.16 54.98 1.66
N ALA A 141 -12.57 56.11 2.01
CA ALA A 141 -12.94 56.89 3.18
C ALA A 141 -14.38 57.45 3.06
N ASN A 142 -14.93 57.89 4.17
CA ASN A 142 -16.35 58.32 4.24
C ASN A 142 -16.79 59.45 3.28
N ASP A 143 -15.88 60.11 2.61
CA ASP A 143 -16.09 61.22 1.67
C ASP A 143 -15.97 60.83 0.21
N GLU A 144 -15.89 59.54 -0.11
CA GLU A 144 -15.88 58.90 -1.44
C GLU A 144 -14.75 59.31 -2.41
N GLU A 145 -13.88 60.28 -2.08
CA GLU A 145 -12.80 60.73 -2.94
C GLU A 145 -11.43 60.13 -2.62
N GLN A 146 -11.23 59.64 -1.40
CA GLN A 146 -9.95 59.09 -0.94
C GLN A 146 -10.00 57.57 -0.82
N VAL A 147 -9.19 56.87 -1.60
CA VAL A 147 -9.02 55.39 -1.48
C VAL A 147 -8.23 55.07 -0.20
N LEU A 148 -8.63 54.04 0.48
CA LEU A 148 -7.91 53.49 1.64
C LEU A 148 -6.91 52.42 1.19
N ALA A 149 -5.66 52.82 1.01
CA ALA A 149 -4.53 51.94 0.73
C ALA A 149 -3.97 51.37 2.04
N ASP A 150 -3.33 50.21 1.95
CA ASP A 150 -2.69 49.47 3.05
C ASP A 150 -3.62 49.28 4.28
N THR A 151 -4.92 49.20 4.03
CA THR A 151 -5.95 49.09 5.06
C THR A 151 -6.30 47.61 5.28
N PRO A 152 -6.22 47.09 6.52
CA PRO A 152 -6.62 45.74 6.84
C PRO A 152 -8.10 45.50 6.56
N TYR A 153 -8.41 44.33 5.99
CA TYR A 153 -9.79 43.92 5.72
C TYR A 153 -10.02 42.42 6.00
N LYS A 154 -11.28 42.11 6.26
CA LYS A 154 -11.80 40.75 6.38
C LYS A 154 -13.04 40.63 5.50
N ILE A 155 -13.03 39.65 4.57
CA ILE A 155 -14.18 39.29 3.75
C ILE A 155 -14.69 37.91 4.24
N THR A 156 -15.97 37.83 4.58
CA THR A 156 -16.62 36.61 5.04
C THR A 156 -17.74 36.22 4.09
N ALA A 157 -17.73 35.01 3.57
CA ALA A 157 -18.79 34.46 2.76
C ALA A 157 -19.92 33.85 3.63
N ALA A 158 -21.12 33.75 3.09
CA ALA A 158 -22.26 33.13 3.79
C ALA A 158 -22.00 31.63 4.14
N SER A 159 -21.13 30.97 3.38
CA SER A 159 -20.61 29.62 3.67
C SER A 159 -19.64 29.54 4.86
N GLY A 160 -19.26 30.68 5.45
CA GLY A 160 -18.27 30.75 6.53
C GLY A 160 -16.83 30.87 6.07
N LYS A 161 -16.55 30.83 4.76
CA LYS A 161 -15.19 31.04 4.24
C LYS A 161 -14.74 32.48 4.47
N VAL A 162 -13.50 32.66 4.95
CA VAL A 162 -12.95 33.97 5.32
C VAL A 162 -11.67 34.23 4.51
N TRP A 163 -11.54 35.47 4.01
CA TRP A 163 -10.31 35.99 3.40
C TRP A 163 -9.90 37.26 4.18
N ARG A 164 -8.61 37.40 4.44
CA ARG A 164 -8.02 38.55 5.12
C ARG A 164 -6.85 39.06 4.29
N GLY A 165 -6.58 40.35 4.39
CA GLY A 165 -5.45 40.97 3.71
C GLY A 165 -5.45 42.46 3.96
N THR A 166 -4.53 43.16 3.30
CA THR A 166 -4.48 44.63 3.23
C THR A 166 -4.80 45.08 1.81
N THR A 167 -5.45 46.22 1.67
CA THR A 167 -5.73 46.83 0.36
C THR A 167 -4.44 47.22 -0.34
N ASP A 168 -4.45 47.22 -1.68
CA ASP A 168 -3.33 47.70 -2.47
C ASP A 168 -3.29 49.25 -2.50
N SER A 169 -2.30 49.82 -3.21
CA SER A 169 -2.12 51.27 -3.33
C SER A 169 -3.30 52.02 -4.00
N GLN A 170 -4.25 51.25 -4.61
CA GLN A 170 -5.47 51.78 -5.20
C GLN A 170 -6.72 51.45 -4.34
N GLY A 171 -6.53 50.96 -3.13
CA GLY A 171 -7.61 50.61 -2.20
C GLY A 171 -8.36 49.33 -2.54
N PHE A 172 -7.85 48.45 -3.42
CA PHE A 172 -8.51 47.21 -3.77
C PHE A 172 -8.11 46.06 -2.83
N THR A 173 -9.10 45.25 -2.44
CA THR A 173 -8.87 43.97 -1.78
C THR A 173 -8.33 42.95 -2.80
N GLN A 174 -7.82 41.81 -2.32
CA GLN A 174 -7.63 40.67 -3.22
C GLN A 174 -8.99 40.25 -3.82
N ARG A 175 -8.97 39.71 -5.03
CA ARG A 175 -10.15 39.12 -5.64
C ARG A 175 -10.47 37.79 -4.96
N VAL A 176 -11.69 37.64 -4.43
CA VAL A 176 -12.16 36.44 -3.74
C VAL A 176 -13.06 35.62 -4.67
N TYR A 177 -13.02 34.31 -4.51
CA TYR A 177 -13.71 33.35 -5.37
C TYR A 177 -14.57 32.40 -4.54
N THR A 178 -15.80 32.17 -5.00
CA THR A 178 -16.74 31.24 -4.38
C THR A 178 -17.28 30.24 -5.43
N ALA A 179 -17.60 29.02 -5.01
CA ALA A 179 -18.09 27.96 -5.90
C ALA A 179 -19.55 28.17 -6.34
N THR A 180 -20.31 28.94 -5.56
CA THR A 180 -21.72 29.27 -5.81
C THR A 180 -21.93 30.77 -5.54
N PRO A 181 -22.95 31.43 -6.13
CA PRO A 181 -23.29 32.81 -5.79
C PRO A 181 -23.67 32.89 -4.31
N GLU A 182 -22.89 33.61 -3.54
CA GLU A 182 -23.17 33.80 -2.11
C GLU A 182 -22.91 35.23 -1.67
N LYS A 183 -23.56 35.63 -0.57
CA LYS A 183 -23.39 36.96 -0.01
C LYS A 183 -22.01 37.06 0.65
N LEU A 184 -21.28 38.10 0.32
CA LEU A 184 -20.02 38.47 0.95
C LEU A 184 -20.24 39.64 1.92
N SER A 185 -19.61 39.58 3.09
CA SER A 185 -19.57 40.66 4.05
C SER A 185 -18.12 41.15 4.15
N LEU A 186 -17.91 42.44 3.99
CA LEU A 186 -16.60 43.09 4.10
C LEU A 186 -16.57 43.93 5.39
N ILE A 187 -15.53 43.76 6.19
CA ILE A 187 -15.18 44.57 7.33
C ILE A 187 -13.77 45.11 7.06
N TYR A 188 -13.54 46.41 7.30
CA TYR A 188 -12.26 47.07 7.10
C TYR A 188 -12.03 48.09 8.24
N ASP A 189 -10.81 48.63 8.33
CA ASP A 189 -10.39 49.54 9.39
C ASP A 189 -10.47 48.88 10.80
N MET A 190 -10.07 47.61 10.86
CA MET A 190 -9.84 46.92 12.09
C MET A 190 -8.50 47.43 12.64
N GLU A 191 -8.53 48.25 13.74
CA GLU A 191 -7.36 48.30 14.60
C GLU A 191 -6.91 46.88 14.86
N GLU A 192 -5.60 46.61 14.68
CA GLU A 192 -5.01 45.29 14.96
C GLU A 192 -5.30 44.94 16.43
N GLU A 193 -6.48 44.44 16.72
CA GLU A 193 -6.62 43.41 17.68
C GLU A 193 -6.00 42.18 17.01
N GLU A 194 -4.69 42.00 17.20
CA GLU A 194 -4.04 40.71 17.22
C GLU A 194 -4.75 39.85 18.29
N GLU A 195 -5.99 39.45 18.05
CA GLU A 195 -6.40 38.12 18.37
C GLU A 195 -5.69 37.23 17.35
N GLU A 196 -4.38 36.93 17.52
CA GLU A 196 -3.95 35.58 17.47
C GLU A 196 -5.00 34.81 18.28
N GLU A 197 -6.06 34.28 17.63
CA GLU A 197 -6.61 33.03 18.08
C GLU A 197 -5.38 32.10 18.07
N GLU A 198 -4.63 32.10 19.17
CA GLU A 198 -3.83 30.96 19.56
C GLU A 198 -4.75 29.79 19.29
N LEU A 199 -4.44 29.04 18.25
CA LEU A 199 -5.13 27.76 17.94
C LEU A 199 -4.83 26.88 19.15
N ASP A 200 -5.63 27.09 20.21
CA ASP A 200 -5.45 26.52 21.53
C ASP A 200 -5.56 24.99 21.33
N GLY A 201 -4.42 24.31 21.34
CA GLY A 201 -4.36 22.88 21.17
C GLY A 201 -3.22 22.40 20.27
N ILE A 202 -2.89 21.13 20.45
CA ILE A 202 -1.82 20.43 19.73
C ILE A 202 -2.34 19.68 18.50
N THR A 203 -1.44 19.34 17.59
CA THR A 203 -1.64 18.28 16.61
C THR A 203 -1.26 16.94 17.23
N LEU A 204 -2.19 16.00 17.31
CA LEU A 204 -1.91 14.65 17.79
C LEU A 204 -1.58 13.73 16.60
N ARG A 205 -0.35 13.21 16.54
CA ARG A 205 0.03 12.18 15.59
C ARG A 205 -0.18 10.79 16.15
N LEU A 206 -0.91 9.98 15.41
CA LEU A 206 -1.32 8.65 15.82
C LEU A 206 -0.77 7.61 14.86
N GLY A 207 0.27 6.87 15.31
CA GLY A 207 0.85 5.75 14.57
C GLY A 207 0.01 4.49 14.73
N LEU A 208 -0.49 3.92 13.62
CA LEU A 208 -1.19 2.64 13.58
C LEU A 208 -0.32 1.58 12.91
N PHE A 209 -0.07 0.47 13.59
CA PHE A 209 0.88 -0.55 13.18
C PHE A 209 0.19 -1.91 13.03
N PHE A 210 -0.18 -2.27 11.79
CA PHE A 210 -0.85 -3.53 11.44
C PHE A 210 0.16 -4.61 11.08
N ASP A 211 0.39 -5.56 11.97
CA ASP A 211 1.42 -6.57 11.75
C ASP A 211 1.02 -7.66 10.74
N GLY A 212 2.02 -8.34 10.20
CA GLY A 212 1.87 -9.38 9.19
C GLY A 212 1.24 -10.66 9.75
N THR A 213 0.70 -11.49 8.87
CA THR A 213 0.11 -12.78 9.23
C THR A 213 1.09 -13.64 10.03
N GLY A 214 0.63 -14.16 11.15
CA GLY A 214 1.45 -15.01 12.02
C GLY A 214 2.52 -14.24 12.81
N ASN A 215 2.56 -12.90 12.76
CA ASN A 215 3.46 -12.07 13.57
C ASN A 215 2.70 -11.48 14.76
N ASN A 216 3.32 -11.51 15.92
CA ASN A 216 2.75 -10.97 17.14
C ASN A 216 3.87 -10.52 18.08
N LEU A 217 3.94 -9.21 18.36
CA LEU A 217 5.01 -8.62 19.16
C LEU A 217 5.09 -9.22 20.57
N ALA A 218 3.94 -9.41 21.24
CA ALA A 218 3.91 -9.95 22.59
C ALA A 218 4.35 -11.42 22.63
N ASN A 219 3.90 -12.25 21.67
CA ASN A 219 4.29 -13.65 21.58
C ASN A 219 5.78 -13.78 21.20
N SER A 220 6.25 -12.94 20.30
CA SER A 220 7.67 -12.84 19.96
C SER A 220 8.51 -12.42 21.17
N ALA A 221 8.09 -11.42 21.95
CA ALA A 221 8.79 -10.99 23.15
C ALA A 221 8.87 -12.11 24.21
N ALA A 222 7.79 -12.90 24.38
CA ALA A 222 7.75 -14.02 25.31
C ALA A 222 8.81 -15.11 25.02
N THR A 223 9.31 -15.17 23.78
CA THR A 223 10.31 -16.17 23.33
C THR A 223 11.62 -15.51 22.84
N GLU A 224 11.86 -14.27 23.21
CA GLU A 224 13.08 -13.55 22.78
C GLU A 224 14.36 -14.30 23.14
N GLN A 225 14.43 -14.84 24.37
CA GLN A 225 15.60 -15.59 24.82
C GLN A 225 15.83 -16.86 23.98
N CYS A 226 14.75 -17.51 23.51
CA CYS A 226 14.84 -18.74 22.71
C CYS A 226 15.48 -18.53 21.33
N ARG A 227 15.55 -17.29 20.86
CA ARG A 227 16.13 -16.90 19.56
C ARG A 227 17.55 -16.37 19.65
N ARG A 228 18.16 -16.34 20.84
CA ARG A 228 19.55 -15.91 21.00
C ARG A 228 20.49 -16.90 20.32
N GLU A 229 21.52 -16.35 19.69
CA GLU A 229 22.54 -17.11 18.98
C GLU A 229 23.49 -17.85 19.92
N ASP A 230 23.59 -17.42 21.16
CA ASP A 230 24.42 -18.02 22.18
C ASP A 230 23.77 -17.90 23.56
N LEU A 231 23.32 -19.04 24.09
CA LEU A 231 22.73 -19.16 25.41
C LEU A 231 23.77 -19.57 26.45
N THR A 232 25.03 -19.87 26.08
CA THR A 232 26.08 -20.23 27.03
C THR A 232 26.54 -19.05 27.91
N LEU A 233 26.07 -17.84 27.57
CA LEU A 233 26.33 -16.63 28.37
C LEU A 233 25.55 -16.58 29.69
N PHE A 234 24.53 -17.42 29.85
CA PHE A 234 23.74 -17.56 31.09
C PHE A 234 24.40 -18.53 32.05
N ASP A 235 24.16 -18.34 33.34
CA ASP A 235 24.58 -19.36 34.32
C ASP A 235 23.78 -20.68 34.14
N ARG A 236 24.24 -21.75 34.79
CA ARG A 236 23.69 -23.09 34.55
C ARG A 236 22.20 -23.21 34.91
N ASP A 237 21.78 -22.56 35.99
CA ASP A 237 20.40 -22.67 36.48
C ASP A 237 19.46 -21.83 35.64
N GLU A 238 19.92 -20.64 35.22
CA GLU A 238 19.22 -19.78 34.27
C GLU A 238 19.08 -20.46 32.90
N LEU A 239 20.16 -21.04 32.37
CA LEU A 239 20.15 -21.77 31.11
C LEU A 239 19.16 -22.92 31.10
N GLU A 240 19.14 -23.74 32.18
CA GLU A 240 18.20 -24.85 32.28
C GLU A 240 16.75 -24.37 32.32
N SER A 241 16.47 -23.27 33.01
CA SER A 241 15.15 -22.63 33.03
C SER A 241 14.74 -22.10 31.65
N ILE A 242 15.66 -21.45 30.94
CA ILE A 242 15.42 -20.94 29.58
C ILE A 242 15.14 -22.09 28.61
N ILE A 243 15.91 -23.17 28.67
CA ILE A 243 15.71 -24.35 27.81
C ILE A 243 14.31 -24.93 28.03
N GLN A 244 13.91 -25.18 29.28
CA GLN A 244 12.60 -25.73 29.62
C GLN A 244 11.46 -24.81 29.14
N GLN A 245 11.62 -23.50 29.27
CA GLN A 245 10.64 -22.52 28.78
C GLN A 245 10.53 -22.56 27.26
N CYS A 246 11.65 -22.58 26.56
CA CYS A 246 11.69 -22.59 25.11
C CYS A 246 11.08 -23.87 24.50
N GLU A 247 11.37 -25.04 25.11
CA GLU A 247 10.75 -26.30 24.70
C GLU A 247 9.23 -26.29 24.88
N ARG A 248 8.69 -25.64 25.94
CA ARG A 248 7.24 -25.46 26.11
C ARG A 248 6.58 -24.64 25.00
N TYR A 249 7.32 -23.70 24.43
CA TYR A 249 6.86 -22.92 23.28
C TYR A 249 7.06 -23.65 21.95
N GLY A 250 7.72 -24.83 21.95
CA GLY A 250 7.93 -25.65 20.76
C GLY A 250 9.25 -25.42 20.05
N PHE A 251 10.21 -24.74 20.69
CA PHE A 251 11.59 -24.70 20.19
C PHE A 251 12.24 -26.07 20.42
N ASP A 252 13.05 -26.51 19.45
CA ASP A 252 13.66 -27.86 19.47
C ASP A 252 15.10 -27.82 18.95
N GLY A 253 15.83 -28.92 19.17
CA GLY A 253 17.18 -29.12 18.65
C GLY A 253 18.21 -28.20 19.30
N PHE A 254 18.18 -28.06 20.65
CA PHE A 254 19.23 -27.35 21.38
C PHE A 254 20.57 -28.07 21.21
N ASP A 255 21.58 -27.38 20.67
CA ASP A 255 22.89 -27.93 20.32
C ASP A 255 23.97 -27.71 21.40
N GLY A 256 23.60 -27.14 22.53
CA GLY A 256 24.49 -26.74 23.62
C GLY A 256 24.78 -25.23 23.63
N SER A 257 24.42 -24.51 22.59
CA SER A 257 24.57 -23.05 22.52
C SER A 257 23.28 -22.34 22.12
N ALA A 258 22.51 -22.90 21.20
CA ALA A 258 21.29 -22.30 20.66
C ALA A 258 20.28 -23.35 20.20
N PHE A 259 19.03 -22.94 19.99
CA PHE A 259 18.01 -23.76 19.36
C PHE A 259 18.13 -23.71 17.82
N ASN A 260 18.05 -24.88 17.19
CA ASN A 260 18.15 -25.03 15.73
C ASN A 260 16.80 -25.03 15.02
N ALA A 261 15.69 -25.23 15.75
CA ALA A 261 14.34 -25.21 15.22
C ALA A 261 13.42 -24.36 16.08
N ALA A 262 12.68 -23.46 15.44
CA ALA A 262 11.62 -22.66 16.04
C ALA A 262 10.25 -23.22 15.64
N PRO A 263 9.19 -23.05 16.47
CA PRO A 263 7.85 -23.46 16.12
C PRO A 263 7.32 -22.64 14.94
N ASP A 264 6.51 -23.27 14.08
CA ASP A 264 5.85 -22.62 12.94
C ASP A 264 4.56 -21.91 13.41
N ASN A 265 4.72 -20.89 14.23
CA ASN A 265 3.65 -20.06 14.80
C ASN A 265 4.20 -18.70 15.24
N SER A 266 3.33 -17.82 15.79
CA SER A 266 3.72 -16.46 16.22
C SER A 266 4.77 -16.41 17.35
N TYR A 267 4.97 -17.48 18.09
CA TYR A 267 6.02 -17.58 19.09
C TYR A 267 7.40 -17.91 18.48
N GLY A 268 7.42 -18.56 17.31
CA GLY A 268 8.65 -18.88 16.59
C GLY A 268 9.21 -17.71 15.78
N ASN A 269 8.39 -16.72 15.48
CA ASN A 269 8.78 -15.59 14.65
C ASN A 269 9.56 -14.51 15.43
N ALA A 270 10.56 -13.90 14.81
CA ALA A 270 11.16 -12.67 15.31
C ALA A 270 10.19 -11.47 15.04
N PRO A 271 10.41 -10.31 15.69
CA PRO A 271 9.64 -9.12 15.38
C PRO A 271 9.70 -8.75 13.89
N SER A 272 8.57 -8.32 13.35
CA SER A 272 8.50 -7.78 11.99
C SER A 272 9.04 -6.36 11.92
N ASN A 273 9.21 -5.82 10.72
CA ASN A 273 9.57 -4.42 10.50
C ASN A 273 8.47 -3.46 11.02
N VAL A 274 7.22 -3.89 11.01
CA VAL A 274 6.10 -3.13 11.61
C VAL A 274 6.24 -3.05 13.13
N ALA A 275 6.58 -4.17 13.78
CA ALA A 275 6.82 -4.21 15.21
C ALA A 275 8.01 -3.32 15.62
N TYR A 276 9.12 -3.35 14.87
CA TYR A 276 10.26 -2.45 15.10
C TYR A 276 9.92 -0.97 14.90
N LEU A 277 9.13 -0.61 13.89
CA LEU A 277 8.66 0.76 13.72
C LEU A 277 7.75 1.21 14.85
N TYR A 278 6.89 0.31 15.35
CA TYR A 278 6.07 0.58 16.52
C TYR A 278 6.92 0.90 17.76
N ASP A 279 7.97 0.12 18.00
CA ASP A 279 8.87 0.34 19.16
C ASP A 279 9.64 1.66 19.06
N LEU A 280 9.97 2.10 17.84
CA LEU A 280 10.67 3.36 17.58
C LEU A 280 9.75 4.59 17.65
N TYR A 281 8.43 4.42 17.55
CA TYR A 281 7.48 5.54 17.52
C TYR A 281 7.23 6.04 18.95
N PRO A 282 7.31 7.38 19.23
CA PRO A 282 7.08 7.92 20.56
C PRO A 282 5.66 7.68 21.09
N ASP A 283 5.49 7.66 22.40
CA ASP A 283 4.20 7.46 23.06
C ASP A 283 4.01 8.40 24.26
N HIS A 284 3.45 9.58 24.03
CA HIS A 284 3.19 10.56 25.08
C HIS A 284 1.99 10.23 25.99
N ALA A 285 1.34 9.07 25.78
CA ALA A 285 0.45 8.48 26.77
C ALA A 285 1.20 7.86 27.95
N VAL A 286 2.50 7.56 27.78
CA VAL A 286 3.38 6.99 28.81
C VAL A 286 4.34 8.05 29.35
N ASP A 287 5.04 8.74 28.44
CA ASP A 287 6.13 9.66 28.79
C ASP A 287 5.64 11.09 29.12
N GLY A 288 4.36 11.40 28.82
CA GLY A 288 3.82 12.75 28.91
C GLY A 288 4.32 13.68 27.79
N LEU A 289 3.64 14.81 27.62
CA LEU A 289 4.02 15.83 26.65
C LEU A 289 5.09 16.74 27.24
N PRO A 290 6.17 17.06 26.48
CA PRO A 290 7.09 18.13 26.87
C PRO A 290 6.34 19.47 26.98
N PRO A 291 6.75 20.39 27.89
CA PRO A 291 6.24 21.75 27.92
C PRO A 291 6.39 22.40 26.53
N GLU A 292 5.40 23.15 26.09
CA GLU A 292 5.38 23.88 24.81
C GLU A 292 5.40 22.97 23.57
N ALA A 293 5.05 21.68 23.70
CA ALA A 293 4.96 20.77 22.56
C ALA A 293 3.74 21.10 21.69
N GLU A 294 3.96 21.41 20.43
CA GLU A 294 2.89 21.61 19.43
C GLU A 294 2.36 20.31 18.86
N ILE A 295 3.12 19.20 18.99
CA ILE A 295 2.81 17.87 18.45
C ILE A 295 2.90 16.84 19.56
N GLY A 296 1.80 16.11 19.77
CA GLY A 296 1.76 14.92 20.59
C GLY A 296 1.87 13.64 19.73
N TYR A 297 2.39 12.55 20.30
CA TYR A 297 2.52 11.26 19.62
C TYR A 297 1.86 10.16 20.42
N LEU A 298 1.10 9.30 19.74
CA LEU A 298 0.55 8.06 20.25
C LEU A 298 0.84 6.91 19.28
N ARG A 299 1.00 5.71 19.81
CA ARG A 299 1.18 4.51 19.00
C ARG A 299 0.20 3.41 19.37
N VAL A 300 -0.33 2.73 18.36
CA VAL A 300 -1.25 1.60 18.50
C VAL A 300 -0.75 0.44 17.67
N TYR A 301 -0.44 -0.66 18.31
CA TYR A 301 -0.07 -1.91 17.66
C TYR A 301 -1.30 -2.81 17.49
N LEU A 302 -1.47 -3.34 16.30
CA LEU A 302 -2.52 -4.30 15.96
C LEU A 302 -1.87 -5.61 15.54
N GLU A 303 -2.17 -6.64 16.29
CA GLU A 303 -1.58 -7.98 16.14
C GLU A 303 -1.78 -8.52 14.71
N GLY A 304 -0.85 -9.32 14.26
CA GLY A 304 -0.89 -9.95 12.94
C GLY A 304 -2.12 -10.84 12.74
N ILE A 305 -2.53 -10.95 11.49
CA ILE A 305 -3.70 -11.75 11.10
C ILE A 305 -3.49 -13.21 11.52
N GLY A 306 -4.49 -13.78 12.22
CA GLY A 306 -4.49 -15.13 12.73
C GLY A 306 -3.81 -15.32 14.07
N THR A 307 -3.34 -14.26 14.74
CA THR A 307 -2.67 -14.38 16.05
C THR A 307 -3.50 -13.80 17.20
N ARG A 308 -3.18 -14.18 18.41
CA ARG A 308 -3.63 -13.56 19.67
C ARG A 308 -2.49 -13.59 20.69
N SER A 309 -2.30 -12.50 21.41
CA SER A 309 -1.29 -12.41 22.46
C SER A 309 -1.60 -13.38 23.61
N GLY A 310 -0.63 -14.22 23.93
CA GLY A 310 -0.73 -15.20 25.02
C GLY A 310 -1.59 -16.45 24.70
N ASP A 311 -2.07 -16.60 23.45
CA ASP A 311 -2.95 -17.70 23.03
C ASP A 311 -2.41 -18.41 21.78
N LYS A 312 -3.10 -19.47 21.37
CA LYS A 312 -2.78 -20.22 20.15
C LYS A 312 -3.22 -19.47 18.91
N ASP A 313 -2.43 -19.56 17.87
CA ASP A 313 -2.74 -18.99 16.56
C ASP A 313 -3.97 -19.66 15.91
N SER A 314 -4.75 -18.86 15.19
CA SER A 314 -5.90 -19.32 14.43
C SER A 314 -5.49 -19.74 13.02
N LEU A 315 -5.46 -21.04 12.75
CA LEU A 315 -5.21 -21.55 11.40
C LEU A 315 -6.25 -21.05 10.37
N TYR A 316 -7.50 -20.83 10.80
CA TYR A 316 -8.55 -20.26 9.95
C TYR A 316 -8.23 -18.79 9.59
N GLY A 317 -7.83 -17.99 10.58
CA GLY A 317 -7.41 -16.60 10.37
C GLY A 317 -6.18 -16.50 9.47
N GLN A 318 -5.16 -17.31 9.74
CA GLN A 318 -3.92 -17.35 8.94
C GLN A 318 -4.16 -17.86 7.51
N GLY A 319 -4.96 -18.90 7.33
CA GLY A 319 -5.21 -19.50 6.03
C GLY A 319 -6.11 -18.64 5.13
N LEU A 320 -7.23 -18.12 5.66
CA LEU A 320 -8.28 -17.48 4.88
C LEU A 320 -8.33 -15.94 5.04
N GLY A 321 -7.59 -15.35 5.99
CA GLY A 321 -7.61 -13.91 6.27
C GLY A 321 -8.93 -13.40 6.87
N ARG A 322 -9.74 -14.30 7.46
CA ARG A 322 -11.11 -14.05 7.93
C ARG A 322 -11.33 -14.44 9.39
N GLY A 323 -12.53 -14.16 9.91
CA GLY A 323 -12.93 -14.43 11.28
C GLY A 323 -12.44 -13.34 12.24
N GLU A 324 -12.51 -13.61 13.55
CA GLU A 324 -12.20 -12.63 14.60
C GLU A 324 -10.74 -12.11 14.60
N THR A 325 -9.84 -12.81 13.94
CA THR A 325 -8.43 -12.42 13.75
C THR A 325 -8.10 -12.12 12.28
N GLY A 326 -9.14 -11.92 11.44
CA GLY A 326 -8.99 -11.59 10.02
C GLY A 326 -8.69 -10.12 9.76
N VAL A 327 -8.50 -9.78 8.48
CA VAL A 327 -8.14 -8.42 8.04
C VAL A 327 -9.17 -7.38 8.47
N VAL A 328 -10.47 -7.62 8.21
CA VAL A 328 -11.55 -6.69 8.58
C VAL A 328 -11.66 -6.55 10.10
N ALA A 329 -11.61 -7.67 10.82
CA ALA A 329 -11.69 -7.67 12.27
C ALA A 329 -10.56 -6.87 12.93
N ARG A 330 -9.34 -6.87 12.37
CA ARG A 330 -8.23 -6.04 12.87
C ARG A 330 -8.52 -4.54 12.71
N VAL A 331 -9.17 -4.13 11.62
CA VAL A 331 -9.59 -2.75 11.43
C VAL A 331 -10.73 -2.37 12.39
N GLU A 332 -11.70 -3.27 12.61
CA GLU A 332 -12.79 -3.08 13.56
C GLU A 332 -12.32 -3.03 15.04
N GLN A 333 -11.18 -3.63 15.37
CA GLN A 333 -10.54 -3.56 16.69
C GLN A 333 -9.76 -2.26 16.92
N ALA A 334 -9.36 -1.57 15.85
CA ALA A 334 -8.54 -0.37 15.94
C ALA A 334 -9.20 0.77 16.76
N PRO A 335 -10.52 1.08 16.62
CA PRO A 335 -11.15 2.12 17.42
C PRO A 335 -11.00 1.90 18.93
N ALA A 336 -11.26 0.69 19.44
CA ALA A 336 -11.14 0.39 20.87
C ALA A 336 -9.68 0.51 21.36
N ALA A 337 -8.71 0.13 20.53
CA ALA A 337 -7.30 0.28 20.85
C ALA A 337 -6.87 1.77 20.88
N ILE A 338 -7.37 2.58 19.95
CA ILE A 338 -7.15 4.03 19.90
C ILE A 338 -7.82 4.71 21.12
N GLU A 339 -9.06 4.35 21.43
CA GLU A 339 -9.81 4.89 22.57
C GLU A 339 -9.00 4.74 23.87
N LYS A 340 -8.49 3.55 24.12
CA LYS A 340 -7.65 3.27 25.29
C LYS A 340 -6.38 4.14 25.34
N GLN A 341 -5.76 4.43 24.19
CA GLN A 341 -4.57 5.28 24.15
C GLN A 341 -4.93 6.76 24.32
N LEU A 342 -6.04 7.23 23.73
CA LEU A 342 -6.54 8.58 23.93
C LEU A 342 -6.92 8.85 25.38
N GLU A 343 -7.56 7.88 26.06
CA GLU A 343 -7.86 7.98 27.50
C GLU A 343 -6.59 8.11 28.34
N ARG A 344 -5.57 7.28 28.09
CA ARG A 344 -4.27 7.37 28.75
C ARG A 344 -3.58 8.69 28.50
N PHE A 345 -3.58 9.13 27.23
CA PHE A 345 -3.01 10.42 26.85
C PHE A 345 -3.69 11.55 27.60
N LYS A 346 -5.03 11.58 27.66
CA LYS A 346 -5.78 12.61 28.40
C LYS A 346 -5.53 12.57 29.90
N GLN A 347 -5.30 11.39 30.48
CA GLN A 347 -4.93 11.25 31.89
C GLN A 347 -3.52 11.80 32.15
N ALA A 348 -2.56 11.50 31.28
CA ALA A 348 -1.18 12.00 31.42
C ALA A 348 -1.04 13.49 31.11
N ASN A 349 -1.92 14.04 30.26
CA ASN A 349 -1.85 15.40 29.71
C ASN A 349 -3.21 16.10 29.88
N SER A 350 -3.69 16.26 31.13
CA SER A 350 -5.06 16.68 31.46
C SER A 350 -5.42 18.09 30.97
N SER A 351 -4.45 19.01 30.90
CA SER A 351 -4.63 20.39 30.42
C SER A 351 -4.55 20.55 28.91
N THR A 352 -4.11 19.51 28.19
CA THR A 352 -3.88 19.60 26.74
C THR A 352 -5.17 19.43 25.96
N SER A 353 -5.41 20.32 24.99
CA SER A 353 -6.44 20.24 23.99
C SER A 353 -5.86 19.75 22.66
N ILE A 354 -6.65 19.02 21.87
CA ILE A 354 -6.25 18.47 20.57
C ILE A 354 -7.07 19.16 19.48
N ARG A 355 -6.40 19.90 18.60
CA ARG A 355 -7.04 20.61 17.48
C ARG A 355 -7.08 19.78 16.20
N GLN A 356 -6.15 18.85 16.00
CA GLN A 356 -6.01 18.06 14.79
C GLN A 356 -5.44 16.67 15.09
N ILE A 357 -5.88 15.67 14.35
CA ILE A 357 -5.28 14.32 14.38
C ILE A 357 -4.66 14.01 13.01
N GLU A 358 -3.39 13.63 13.02
CA GLU A 358 -2.69 13.11 11.83
C GLU A 358 -2.38 11.62 12.02
N PHE A 359 -2.71 10.80 11.05
CA PHE A 359 -2.45 9.36 11.08
C PHE A 359 -1.20 8.99 10.28
N ASP A 360 -0.31 8.20 10.91
CA ASP A 360 0.78 7.47 10.27
C ASP A 360 0.41 5.98 10.32
N ILE A 361 0.16 5.34 9.18
CA ILE A 361 -0.37 3.97 9.13
C ILE A 361 0.66 3.05 8.49
N PHE A 362 1.09 2.02 9.21
CA PHE A 362 2.04 1.03 8.72
C PHE A 362 1.42 -0.36 8.69
N GLY A 363 1.84 -1.17 7.72
CA GLY A 363 1.39 -2.55 7.66
C GLY A 363 2.32 -3.46 6.86
N PHE A 364 2.27 -4.76 7.18
CA PHE A 364 3.00 -5.81 6.47
C PHE A 364 2.05 -6.91 6.00
N SER A 365 2.23 -7.40 4.76
CA SER A 365 1.46 -8.53 4.24
C SER A 365 -0.07 -8.27 4.27
N ARG A 366 -0.86 -9.15 4.88
CA ARG A 366 -2.29 -8.91 5.16
C ARG A 366 -2.52 -7.79 6.19
N GLY A 367 -1.54 -7.50 7.04
CA GLY A 367 -1.52 -6.26 7.83
C GLY A 367 -1.43 -5.00 6.96
N ALA A 368 -0.68 -5.04 5.85
CA ALA A 368 -0.68 -3.94 4.88
C ALA A 368 -2.04 -3.81 4.17
N ALA A 369 -2.73 -4.93 3.91
CA ALA A 369 -4.11 -4.89 3.43
C ALA A 369 -5.07 -4.28 4.46
N ALA A 370 -4.89 -4.59 5.76
CA ALA A 370 -5.64 -3.98 6.86
C ALA A 370 -5.32 -2.48 6.98
N ALA A 371 -4.06 -2.07 6.86
CA ALA A 371 -3.63 -0.67 6.87
C ALA A 371 -4.32 0.14 5.74
N ARG A 372 -4.38 -0.41 4.52
CA ARG A 372 -5.08 0.20 3.38
C ARG A 372 -6.58 0.27 3.60
N HIS A 373 -7.18 -0.77 4.16
CA HIS A 373 -8.61 -0.78 4.51
C HIS A 373 -8.92 0.23 5.61
N CYS A 374 -8.10 0.32 6.65
CA CYS A 374 -8.17 1.31 7.72
C CYS A 374 -8.10 2.75 7.17
N ALA A 375 -7.15 3.04 6.30
CA ALA A 375 -7.07 4.34 5.63
C ALA A 375 -8.36 4.68 4.88
N ASN A 376 -8.96 3.70 4.17
CA ASN A 376 -10.24 3.89 3.49
C ASN A 376 -11.41 4.12 4.46
N GLU A 377 -11.42 3.48 5.64
CA GLU A 377 -12.43 3.76 6.67
C GLU A 377 -12.34 5.21 7.16
N LEU A 378 -11.13 5.71 7.41
CA LEU A 378 -10.88 7.10 7.81
C LEU A 378 -11.24 8.12 6.71
N LEU A 379 -11.23 7.74 5.44
CA LEU A 379 -11.59 8.59 4.30
C LEU A 379 -13.09 8.66 4.03
N LYS A 380 -13.91 7.79 4.63
CA LYS A 380 -15.37 7.84 4.48
C LYS A 380 -15.95 9.13 5.06
N PRO A 381 -17.03 9.70 4.51
CA PRO A 381 -17.64 10.92 5.04
C PRO A 381 -17.99 10.85 6.54
N GLY A 382 -18.49 9.70 7.02
CA GLY A 382 -18.75 9.45 8.45
C GLY A 382 -17.57 8.82 9.19
N ARG A 383 -16.35 8.80 8.63
CA ARG A 383 -15.16 8.16 9.21
C ARG A 383 -15.30 6.66 9.50
N GLY A 384 -16.24 6.00 8.84
CA GLY A 384 -16.44 4.56 8.94
C GLY A 384 -16.52 4.07 10.39
N VAL A 385 -15.72 3.07 10.75
CA VAL A 385 -15.66 2.50 12.11
C VAL A 385 -15.12 3.45 13.18
N PHE A 386 -14.53 4.59 12.79
CA PHE A 386 -13.95 5.58 13.71
C PHE A 386 -14.88 6.75 14.03
N GLY A 387 -16.04 6.85 13.37
CA GLY A 387 -16.91 8.03 13.42
C GLY A 387 -17.45 8.36 14.81
N GLU A 388 -17.76 7.37 15.64
CA GLU A 388 -18.21 7.58 17.02
C GLU A 388 -17.07 7.98 17.97
N LEU A 389 -15.86 7.51 17.69
CA LEU A 389 -14.67 7.76 18.51
C LEU A 389 -14.15 9.20 18.35
N LEU A 390 -14.04 9.65 17.10
CA LEU A 390 -13.34 10.88 16.72
C LEU A 390 -14.31 12.06 16.59
N GLN A 391 -15.01 12.39 17.67
CA GLN A 391 -15.94 13.51 17.75
C GLN A 391 -15.42 14.62 18.68
N GLY A 392 -15.68 15.87 18.33
CA GLY A 392 -15.30 17.02 19.15
C GLY A 392 -15.80 16.92 20.60
N GLY A 393 -15.00 17.44 21.54
CA GLY A 393 -15.29 17.41 22.97
C GLY A 393 -14.95 16.10 23.69
N ARG A 394 -14.56 15.03 22.97
CA ARG A 394 -14.10 13.75 23.57
C ARG A 394 -12.58 13.70 23.67
N PHE A 395 -12.04 13.03 24.69
CA PHE A 395 -10.61 12.73 24.87
C PHE A 395 -9.65 13.93 24.76
N GLY A 396 -10.15 15.15 24.99
CA GLY A 396 -9.39 16.38 24.83
C GLY A 396 -9.44 16.98 23.43
N LEU A 397 -10.21 16.41 22.51
CA LEU A 397 -10.52 17.05 21.23
C LEU A 397 -11.28 18.35 21.48
N LEU A 398 -10.91 19.43 20.78
CA LEU A 398 -11.64 20.70 20.87
C LEU A 398 -13.12 20.51 20.56
N ALA A 399 -13.98 21.33 21.17
CA ALA A 399 -15.42 21.30 20.85
C ALA A 399 -15.70 21.66 19.38
N SER A 400 -14.83 22.48 18.79
CA SER A 400 -14.83 22.87 17.35
C SER A 400 -14.22 21.83 16.41
N PHE A 401 -13.67 20.71 16.94
CA PHE A 401 -13.05 19.68 16.12
C PHE A 401 -14.03 19.07 15.13
N ASP A 402 -13.74 19.23 13.83
CA ASP A 402 -14.49 18.64 12.74
C ASP A 402 -13.72 17.46 12.15
N PRO A 403 -14.20 16.21 12.31
CA PRO A 403 -13.52 15.04 11.76
C PRO A 403 -13.26 15.12 10.24
N VAL A 404 -14.02 15.90 9.49
CA VAL A 404 -13.85 16.05 8.04
C VAL A 404 -12.63 16.89 7.69
N VAL A 405 -12.33 17.89 8.51
CA VAL A 405 -11.26 18.86 8.28
C VAL A 405 -10.00 18.53 9.09
N ASP A 406 -10.19 18.13 10.36
CA ASP A 406 -9.11 18.02 11.34
C ASP A 406 -8.49 16.63 11.44
N ILE A 407 -9.01 15.63 10.68
CA ILE A 407 -8.38 14.33 10.52
C ILE A 407 -7.66 14.27 9.18
N LYS A 408 -6.35 14.00 9.22
CA LYS A 408 -5.50 13.88 8.04
C LYS A 408 -4.72 12.56 8.06
N LEU A 409 -4.50 12.00 6.86
CA LEU A 409 -3.55 10.91 6.69
C LEU A 409 -2.20 11.52 6.28
N ASN A 410 -1.18 11.37 7.13
CA ASN A 410 0.16 11.85 6.83
C ASN A 410 0.93 10.83 6.00
N LEU A 411 1.15 9.62 6.54
CA LEU A 411 1.89 8.56 5.85
C LEU A 411 1.12 7.24 5.87
N VAL A 412 1.12 6.53 4.72
CA VAL A 412 0.74 5.11 4.65
C VAL A 412 1.95 4.33 4.15
N GLY A 413 2.63 3.63 5.07
CA GLY A 413 3.85 2.85 4.82
C GLY A 413 3.54 1.35 4.75
N LEU A 414 3.77 0.72 3.61
CA LEU A 414 3.36 -0.64 3.31
C LEU A 414 4.57 -1.52 3.01
N PHE A 415 4.65 -2.67 3.67
CA PHE A 415 5.60 -3.73 3.37
C PHE A 415 4.87 -4.85 2.65
N ASP A 416 5.13 -5.02 1.37
CA ASP A 416 4.71 -6.12 0.49
C ASP A 416 3.25 -6.55 0.70
N THR A 417 2.32 -5.68 0.31
CA THR A 417 0.87 -5.92 0.51
C THR A 417 0.41 -7.18 -0.19
N VAL A 418 -0.08 -8.14 0.59
CA VAL A 418 -0.71 -9.37 0.13
C VAL A 418 -2.07 -9.50 0.81
N ALA A 419 -3.17 -9.35 0.09
CA ALA A 419 -4.49 -9.50 0.67
C ALA A 419 -4.87 -10.97 0.86
N ALA A 420 -4.75 -11.79 -0.17
CA ALA A 420 -4.98 -13.25 -0.18
C ALA A 420 -6.17 -13.70 0.69
N ILE A 421 -7.35 -13.06 0.50
CA ILE A 421 -8.56 -13.31 1.28
C ILE A 421 -9.49 -14.23 0.48
N ALA A 422 -9.77 -15.42 1.01
CA ALA A 422 -10.64 -16.38 0.35
C ALA A 422 -12.09 -15.91 0.26
N ALA A 423 -12.71 -16.08 -0.90
CA ALA A 423 -14.13 -15.78 -1.15
C ALA A 423 -15.03 -16.98 -0.83
N VAL A 424 -15.00 -17.46 0.42
CA VAL A 424 -15.69 -18.68 0.88
C VAL A 424 -17.18 -18.70 0.49
N ALA A 425 -17.87 -17.55 0.56
CA ALA A 425 -19.28 -17.44 0.19
C ALA A 425 -19.55 -17.68 -1.31
N ARG A 426 -18.52 -17.65 -2.16
CA ARG A 426 -18.58 -17.92 -3.60
C ARG A 426 -18.01 -19.29 -3.97
N GLY A 427 -17.67 -20.12 -2.98
CA GLY A 427 -17.00 -21.41 -3.19
C GLY A 427 -15.55 -21.30 -3.67
N ASP A 428 -14.98 -20.10 -3.67
CA ASP A 428 -13.58 -19.87 -4.05
C ASP A 428 -12.71 -19.86 -2.80
N LEU A 429 -11.94 -20.93 -2.63
CA LEU A 429 -10.96 -21.09 -1.56
C LEU A 429 -9.54 -20.67 -2.00
N SER A 430 -9.41 -20.12 -3.22
CA SER A 430 -8.12 -19.67 -3.73
C SER A 430 -7.68 -18.40 -3.02
N PRO A 431 -6.56 -18.39 -2.27
CA PRO A 431 -6.05 -17.20 -1.64
C PRO A 431 -5.42 -16.21 -2.63
N THR A 432 -5.47 -16.50 -3.94
CA THR A 432 -4.90 -15.67 -5.00
C THR A 432 -5.93 -14.77 -5.69
N ASP A 433 -7.20 -14.80 -5.23
CA ASP A 433 -8.26 -13.98 -5.84
C ASP A 433 -7.99 -12.49 -5.63
N ALA A 434 -7.97 -11.74 -6.73
CA ALA A 434 -7.90 -10.28 -6.71
C ALA A 434 -9.18 -9.64 -6.12
N ASN A 435 -10.27 -10.40 -6.01
CA ASN A 435 -11.50 -9.99 -5.36
C ASN A 435 -11.42 -10.28 -3.85
N ASN A 436 -10.91 -9.33 -3.08
CA ASN A 436 -10.81 -9.42 -1.63
C ASN A 436 -12.12 -8.94 -0.97
N PRO A 437 -13.16 -9.80 -0.84
CA PRO A 437 -14.49 -9.36 -0.46
C PRO A 437 -14.51 -8.80 0.97
N GLY A 438 -15.00 -7.57 1.10
CA GLY A 438 -15.07 -6.83 2.35
C GLY A 438 -13.83 -6.00 2.67
N VAL A 439 -12.77 -6.07 1.87
CA VAL A 439 -11.53 -5.29 2.07
C VAL A 439 -11.32 -4.32 0.91
N ASN A 440 -11.24 -3.03 1.21
CA ASN A 440 -10.92 -2.00 0.23
C ASN A 440 -9.41 -1.73 0.24
N LEU A 441 -8.73 -2.08 -0.84
CA LEU A 441 -7.29 -1.88 -1.03
C LEU A 441 -6.96 -0.63 -1.84
N TYR A 442 -7.96 -0.01 -2.45
CA TYR A 442 -7.75 1.16 -3.29
C TYR A 442 -7.44 2.38 -2.43
N LEU A 443 -6.31 3.02 -2.68
CA LEU A 443 -5.94 4.30 -2.09
C LEU A 443 -6.00 5.36 -3.19
N PRO A 444 -6.95 6.31 -3.14
CA PRO A 444 -7.04 7.36 -4.16
C PRO A 444 -5.82 8.27 -4.12
N PRO A 445 -5.38 8.84 -5.25
CA PRO A 445 -4.34 9.86 -5.27
C PRO A 445 -4.70 11.02 -4.34
N GLY A 446 -3.73 11.47 -3.53
CA GLY A 446 -3.95 12.54 -2.58
C GLY A 446 -4.72 12.15 -1.30
N CYS A 447 -5.02 10.87 -1.09
CA CYS A 447 -5.70 10.41 0.13
C CYS A 447 -4.86 10.59 1.40
N ALA A 448 -3.56 10.61 1.28
CA ALA A 448 -2.58 10.89 2.32
C ALA A 448 -1.52 11.84 1.77
N ARG A 449 -0.76 12.50 2.64
CA ARG A 449 0.39 13.31 2.20
C ARG A 449 1.39 12.45 1.44
N GLN A 450 1.59 11.20 1.89
CA GLN A 450 2.44 10.23 1.21
C GLN A 450 1.93 8.80 1.39
N VAL A 451 1.99 8.01 0.31
CA VAL A 451 1.81 6.54 0.33
C VAL A 451 3.05 5.89 -0.24
N ILE A 452 3.67 4.97 0.51
CA ILE A 452 4.91 4.29 0.13
C ILE A 452 4.70 2.78 0.29
N GLN A 453 5.00 2.01 -0.75
CA GLN A 453 5.03 0.56 -0.69
C GLN A 453 6.42 0.03 -1.04
N LEU A 454 7.05 -0.69 -0.11
CA LEU A 454 8.22 -1.52 -0.38
C LEU A 454 7.73 -2.92 -0.74
N HIS A 455 8.22 -3.51 -1.82
CA HIS A 455 7.77 -4.83 -2.24
C HIS A 455 8.91 -5.76 -2.67
N ALA A 456 8.67 -7.05 -2.55
CA ALA A 456 9.60 -8.11 -2.92
C ALA A 456 9.72 -8.23 -4.45
N ARG A 457 10.98 -8.22 -4.96
CA ARG A 457 11.27 -8.45 -6.36
C ARG A 457 11.22 -9.92 -6.75
N ASP A 458 11.65 -10.78 -5.83
CA ASP A 458 11.96 -12.18 -6.10
C ASP A 458 10.90 -13.16 -5.54
N GLU A 459 9.72 -12.65 -5.15
CA GLU A 459 8.59 -13.47 -4.69
C GLU A 459 7.80 -14.06 -5.85
N HIS A 460 7.74 -15.38 -5.91
CA HIS A 460 7.08 -16.12 -6.99
C HIS A 460 5.96 -17.05 -6.53
N ARG A 461 5.66 -17.11 -5.22
CA ARG A 461 4.59 -17.94 -4.69
C ARG A 461 3.22 -17.32 -5.03
N LEU A 462 2.32 -18.11 -5.60
CA LEU A 462 1.00 -17.64 -6.07
C LEU A 462 0.14 -17.04 -4.96
N ASN A 463 0.23 -17.59 -3.74
CA ASN A 463 -0.50 -17.11 -2.58
C ASN A 463 0.12 -15.86 -1.92
N PHE A 464 1.24 -15.36 -2.45
CA PHE A 464 1.91 -14.14 -2.05
C PHE A 464 1.92 -13.10 -3.18
N ALA A 465 0.94 -13.17 -4.09
CA ALA A 465 0.81 -12.19 -5.16
C ALA A 465 0.64 -10.77 -4.62
N LEU A 466 1.50 -9.87 -5.09
CA LEU A 466 1.53 -8.47 -4.67
C LEU A 466 0.24 -7.74 -5.05
N ASN A 467 -0.38 -7.06 -4.11
CA ASN A 467 -1.38 -6.05 -4.37
C ASN A 467 -0.70 -4.68 -4.49
N SER A 468 -0.33 -4.28 -5.70
CA SER A 468 0.33 -3.00 -5.98
C SER A 468 -0.50 -1.80 -5.51
N VAL A 469 0.18 -0.69 -5.20
CA VAL A 469 -0.45 0.62 -5.10
C VAL A 469 -0.55 1.24 -6.50
N LEU A 470 -1.53 2.13 -6.70
CA LEU A 470 -1.77 2.73 -8.01
C LEU A 470 -0.75 3.82 -8.38
N HIS A 471 -0.77 4.22 -9.64
CA HIS A 471 -0.01 5.36 -10.14
C HIS A 471 -0.30 6.63 -9.30
N GLY A 472 0.75 7.36 -9.00
CA GLY A 472 0.70 8.52 -8.11
C GLY A 472 1.17 8.23 -6.68
N HIS A 473 1.37 6.95 -6.33
CA HIS A 473 1.96 6.52 -5.07
C HIS A 473 3.37 5.95 -5.29
N GLN A 474 4.23 6.06 -4.28
CA GLN A 474 5.59 5.56 -4.38
C GLN A 474 5.63 4.05 -4.15
N GLN A 475 6.17 3.30 -5.12
CA GLN A 475 6.39 1.86 -5.01
C GLN A 475 7.86 1.55 -5.29
N ILE A 476 8.52 0.87 -4.36
CA ILE A 476 9.96 0.57 -4.42
C ILE A 476 10.15 -0.94 -4.37
N SER A 477 10.82 -1.48 -5.39
CA SER A 477 11.17 -2.89 -5.47
C SER A 477 12.49 -3.16 -4.77
N LEU A 478 12.52 -4.11 -3.84
CA LEU A 478 13.72 -4.53 -3.12
C LEU A 478 14.05 -6.00 -3.44
N PRO A 479 15.33 -6.38 -3.43
CA PRO A 479 15.72 -7.77 -3.60
C PRO A 479 15.22 -8.61 -2.41
N GLY A 480 14.93 -9.88 -2.70
CA GLY A 480 14.45 -10.84 -1.71
C GLY A 480 12.98 -11.22 -1.90
N VAL A 481 12.47 -12.04 -0.99
CA VAL A 481 11.09 -12.53 -0.95
C VAL A 481 10.29 -11.82 0.15
N HIS A 482 9.02 -12.16 0.29
CA HIS A 482 8.03 -11.49 1.15
C HIS A 482 8.54 -11.05 2.53
N SER A 483 9.08 -11.97 3.31
CA SER A 483 9.57 -11.64 4.66
C SER A 483 10.97 -11.00 4.68
N ASP A 484 11.71 -11.00 3.56
CA ASP A 484 12.90 -10.16 3.39
C ASP A 484 12.53 -8.66 3.29
N ILE A 485 11.26 -8.36 3.05
CA ILE A 485 10.73 -6.99 3.01
C ILE A 485 10.07 -6.62 4.33
N GLY A 486 9.24 -7.51 4.88
CA GLY A 486 8.41 -7.22 6.06
C GLY A 486 8.97 -7.71 7.39
N GLY A 487 10.02 -8.52 7.39
CA GLY A 487 10.59 -9.10 8.60
C GLY A 487 9.85 -10.34 9.11
N GLY A 488 10.08 -10.68 10.37
CA GLY A 488 9.52 -11.87 11.01
C GLY A 488 10.42 -13.10 10.94
N TYR A 489 11.46 -13.10 10.12
CA TYR A 489 12.45 -14.17 10.09
C TYR A 489 13.38 -14.12 11.29
N LEU A 490 13.80 -15.29 11.74
CA LEU A 490 14.88 -15.41 12.72
C LEU A 490 16.18 -14.80 12.15
N PRO A 491 17.04 -14.19 12.98
CA PRO A 491 18.35 -13.71 12.56
C PRO A 491 19.18 -14.81 11.88
N ARG A 492 19.10 -16.02 12.40
CA ARG A 492 19.64 -17.25 11.82
C ARG A 492 18.62 -18.36 11.91
N ALA A 493 18.45 -19.13 10.84
CA ALA A 493 17.63 -20.32 10.82
C ALA A 493 18.27 -21.38 9.93
N ARG A 494 17.87 -22.63 10.11
CA ARG A 494 18.20 -23.72 9.20
C ARG A 494 17.00 -24.04 8.34
N GLU A 495 17.09 -23.71 7.05
CA GLU A 495 16.04 -24.00 6.06
C GLU A 495 16.21 -25.43 5.54
N ARG A 496 15.16 -26.22 5.67
CA ARG A 496 15.09 -27.57 5.08
C ARG A 496 13.84 -27.68 4.23
N VAL A 497 14.02 -27.69 2.92
CA VAL A 497 12.90 -27.63 1.96
C VAL A 497 13.07 -28.62 0.82
N TRP A 498 11.96 -29.09 0.28
CA TRP A 498 11.96 -29.90 -0.93
C TRP A 498 11.96 -29.01 -2.18
N LEU A 499 13.00 -29.16 -2.99
CA LEU A 499 13.13 -28.42 -4.26
C LEU A 499 12.29 -29.00 -5.39
N THR A 500 11.79 -30.23 -5.22
CA THR A 500 10.90 -30.89 -6.19
C THR A 500 9.74 -31.57 -5.45
N ALA A 501 8.57 -31.64 -6.11
CA ALA A 501 7.50 -32.47 -5.60
C ALA A 501 7.96 -33.94 -5.52
N PRO A 502 7.64 -34.68 -4.43
CA PRO A 502 7.97 -36.09 -4.31
C PRO A 502 7.37 -36.91 -5.45
N ARG A 503 8.19 -37.72 -6.12
CA ARG A 503 7.79 -38.59 -7.22
C ARG A 503 7.77 -40.04 -6.77
N ARG A 504 6.68 -40.76 -7.05
CA ARG A 504 6.53 -42.14 -6.71
C ARG A 504 7.29 -43.01 -7.72
N ILE A 505 8.06 -43.96 -7.22
CA ILE A 505 8.73 -45.02 -7.97
C ILE A 505 8.41 -46.37 -7.36
N THR A 506 8.40 -47.40 -8.19
CA THR A 506 8.14 -48.78 -7.78
C THR A 506 9.34 -49.64 -8.14
N LEU A 507 9.83 -50.43 -7.24
CA LEU A 507 10.97 -51.35 -7.41
C LEU A 507 10.66 -52.69 -6.76
N ALA A 508 11.31 -53.76 -7.23
CA ALA A 508 11.34 -55.03 -6.50
C ALA A 508 11.95 -54.77 -5.09
N ALA A 509 11.38 -55.38 -4.06
CA ALA A 509 11.64 -55.04 -2.63
C ALA A 509 13.13 -55.09 -2.23
N GLN A 510 13.95 -55.88 -2.93
CA GLN A 510 15.38 -55.99 -2.65
C GLN A 510 16.27 -55.10 -3.55
N ARG A 511 15.70 -54.34 -4.48
CA ARG A 511 16.49 -53.47 -5.36
C ARG A 511 16.77 -52.13 -4.71
N PRO A 512 18.05 -51.67 -4.71
CA PRO A 512 18.39 -50.36 -4.23
C PRO A 512 17.68 -49.25 -5.05
N VAL A 513 17.16 -48.22 -4.41
CA VAL A 513 16.46 -47.10 -5.05
C VAL A 513 17.31 -46.43 -6.13
N GLN A 514 18.63 -46.45 -5.96
CA GLN A 514 19.63 -45.88 -6.86
C GLN A 514 19.65 -46.56 -8.26
N THR A 515 19.08 -47.77 -8.39
CA THR A 515 19.02 -48.49 -9.66
C THR A 515 17.87 -48.04 -10.57
N HIS A 516 16.94 -47.23 -10.04
CA HIS A 516 15.82 -46.75 -10.85
C HIS A 516 16.27 -45.60 -11.78
N PRO A 517 15.83 -45.59 -13.07
CA PRO A 517 16.24 -44.53 -14.03
C PRO A 517 15.99 -43.12 -13.55
N LEU A 518 14.91 -42.92 -12.78
CA LEU A 518 14.57 -41.59 -12.19
C LEU A 518 15.65 -41.11 -11.22
N TRP A 519 16.39 -42.00 -10.53
CA TRP A 519 17.48 -41.61 -9.65
C TRP A 519 18.61 -40.91 -10.42
N ALA A 520 19.03 -41.47 -11.57
CA ALA A 520 20.06 -40.84 -12.39
C ALA A 520 19.64 -39.47 -12.90
N GLN A 521 18.37 -39.32 -13.30
CA GLN A 521 17.79 -38.05 -13.72
C GLN A 521 17.77 -37.05 -12.55
N THR A 522 17.35 -37.45 -11.37
CA THR A 522 17.31 -36.63 -10.17
C THR A 522 18.72 -36.21 -9.74
N ARG A 523 19.70 -37.10 -9.86
CA ARG A 523 21.12 -36.80 -9.60
C ARG A 523 21.65 -35.72 -10.53
N ALA A 524 21.31 -35.77 -11.81
CA ALA A 524 21.69 -34.74 -12.78
C ALA A 524 21.06 -33.37 -12.38
N GLN A 525 19.81 -33.35 -11.94
CA GLN A 525 19.18 -32.13 -11.40
C GLN A 525 19.90 -31.58 -10.16
N VAL A 526 20.26 -32.45 -9.21
CA VAL A 526 21.05 -32.05 -8.01
C VAL A 526 22.37 -31.39 -8.42
N LEU A 527 23.10 -31.98 -9.39
CA LEU A 527 24.36 -31.39 -9.87
C LEU A 527 24.15 -30.02 -10.51
N ALA A 528 23.09 -29.85 -11.29
CA ALA A 528 22.73 -28.56 -11.90
C ALA A 528 22.36 -27.51 -10.84
N LEU A 529 21.61 -27.88 -9.81
CA LEU A 529 21.24 -26.98 -8.70
C LEU A 529 22.46 -26.58 -7.86
N ARG A 530 23.38 -27.53 -7.58
CA ARG A 530 24.65 -27.24 -6.90
C ARG A 530 25.54 -26.28 -7.72
N ALA A 531 25.60 -26.48 -9.04
CA ALA A 531 26.37 -25.61 -9.94
C ALA A 531 25.82 -24.17 -9.98
N ARG A 532 24.55 -23.96 -9.66
CA ARG A 532 23.93 -22.63 -9.50
C ARG A 532 24.23 -21.97 -8.17
N GLY A 533 24.96 -22.61 -7.26
CA GLY A 533 25.28 -22.08 -5.93
C GLY A 533 24.12 -22.03 -4.95
N LEU A 534 23.01 -22.76 -5.21
CA LEU A 534 21.79 -22.67 -4.42
C LEU A 534 21.97 -23.18 -2.97
N ALA A 535 22.92 -24.08 -2.75
CA ALA A 535 23.20 -24.62 -1.42
C ALA A 535 23.88 -23.61 -0.48
N GLY A 536 24.67 -22.67 -1.02
CA GLY A 536 25.55 -21.87 -0.17
C GLY A 536 26.46 -22.78 0.67
N ASP A 537 26.48 -22.56 1.99
CA ASP A 537 27.18 -23.40 2.98
C ASP A 537 26.41 -24.70 3.37
N GLY A 538 25.28 -24.95 2.73
CA GLY A 538 24.43 -26.12 3.00
C GLY A 538 24.65 -27.29 2.03
N SER A 539 23.67 -28.19 1.99
CA SER A 539 23.66 -29.38 1.12
C SER A 539 22.39 -29.47 0.27
N ILE A 540 22.52 -30.07 -0.91
CA ILE A 540 21.40 -30.50 -1.74
C ILE A 540 21.54 -31.99 -1.93
N GLU A 541 20.56 -32.75 -1.48
CA GLU A 541 20.62 -34.20 -1.49
C GLU A 541 19.33 -34.82 -2.05
N ILE A 542 19.47 -36.07 -2.56
CA ILE A 542 18.33 -36.87 -2.92
C ILE A 542 17.82 -37.56 -1.65
N LYS A 543 16.56 -37.33 -1.31
CA LYS A 543 15.87 -38.07 -0.25
C LYS A 543 14.92 -39.09 -0.87
N SER A 544 14.88 -40.25 -0.25
CA SER A 544 13.92 -41.31 -0.61
C SER A 544 13.44 -42.04 0.63
N TRP A 545 12.18 -42.38 0.67
CA TRP A 545 11.58 -43.17 1.75
C TRP A 545 10.51 -44.09 1.21
N PRO A 546 10.36 -45.32 1.81
CA PRO A 546 9.32 -46.26 1.43
C PRO A 546 7.94 -45.74 1.82
N ILE A 547 6.94 -46.04 1.01
CA ILE A 547 5.53 -45.79 1.35
C ILE A 547 4.78 -47.10 1.42
N PRO A 548 3.85 -47.26 2.40
CA PRO A 548 3.02 -48.46 2.48
C PRO A 548 2.17 -48.64 1.24
N ARG A 549 2.10 -49.86 0.74
CA ARG A 549 1.11 -50.24 -0.27
C ARG A 549 -0.18 -50.68 0.43
N PRO A 550 -1.36 -50.23 -0.01
CA PRO A 550 -2.61 -50.77 0.50
C PRO A 550 -2.67 -52.28 0.17
N PRO A 551 -3.12 -53.12 1.10
CA PRO A 551 -3.26 -54.54 0.86
C PRO A 551 -4.21 -54.80 -0.32
N ARG A 552 -3.69 -55.32 -1.41
CA ARG A 552 -4.50 -55.86 -2.52
C ARG A 552 -4.72 -57.33 -2.22
N GLY A 553 -5.98 -57.79 -2.24
CA GLY A 553 -6.34 -59.18 -2.07
C GLY A 553 -5.79 -60.05 -3.25
N GLY A 554 -4.54 -60.48 -3.15
CA GLY A 554 -3.81 -61.30 -4.12
C GLY A 554 -2.43 -61.67 -3.58
N PRO A 555 -1.64 -62.54 -4.28
CA PRO A 555 -0.31 -62.90 -3.81
C PRO A 555 0.54 -61.65 -3.59
N GLU A 556 1.30 -61.63 -2.45
CA GLU A 556 2.19 -60.55 -2.07
C GLU A 556 3.10 -60.19 -3.25
N SER A 557 3.01 -58.96 -3.74
CA SER A 557 3.93 -58.49 -4.76
C SER A 557 5.27 -58.17 -4.10
N ASP A 558 6.36 -58.78 -4.61
CA ASP A 558 7.74 -58.45 -4.21
C ASP A 558 8.17 -57.03 -4.57
N GLU A 559 7.23 -56.09 -4.63
CA GLU A 559 7.50 -54.70 -5.03
C GLU A 559 7.28 -53.73 -3.87
N GLN A 560 8.18 -52.75 -3.76
CA GLN A 560 8.11 -51.68 -2.79
C GLN A 560 8.00 -50.34 -3.52
N ASP A 561 7.11 -49.49 -3.06
CA ASP A 561 7.00 -48.11 -3.53
C ASP A 561 7.85 -47.18 -2.68
N TYR A 562 8.47 -46.23 -3.34
CA TYR A 562 9.24 -45.16 -2.71
C TYR A 562 8.79 -43.80 -3.21
N LEU A 563 8.91 -42.78 -2.39
CA LEU A 563 8.91 -41.39 -2.82
C LEU A 563 10.34 -40.91 -2.96
N LEU A 564 10.60 -40.12 -3.98
CA LEU A 564 11.90 -39.55 -4.33
C LEU A 564 11.76 -38.04 -4.49
N THR A 565 12.58 -37.25 -3.77
CA THR A 565 12.62 -35.79 -3.90
C THR A 565 14.05 -35.28 -3.78
N ILE A 566 14.25 -34.00 -4.09
CA ILE A 566 15.49 -33.26 -3.83
C ILE A 566 15.24 -32.39 -2.60
N GLU A 567 16.06 -32.52 -1.58
CA GLU A 567 16.04 -31.72 -0.37
C GLU A 567 17.22 -30.76 -0.36
N LEU A 568 16.95 -29.49 -0.06
CA LEU A 568 17.91 -28.47 0.27
C LEU A 568 17.92 -28.32 1.79
N ASP A 569 19.10 -28.34 2.39
CA ASP A 569 19.32 -28.06 3.81
C ASP A 569 20.47 -27.05 3.92
N ARG A 570 20.16 -25.83 4.37
CA ARG A 570 21.15 -24.73 4.44
C ARG A 570 20.88 -23.78 5.61
N PRO A 571 21.94 -23.13 6.14
CA PRO A 571 21.77 -21.97 6.99
C PRO A 571 21.25 -20.78 6.17
N VAL A 572 20.31 -20.04 6.73
CA VAL A 572 19.75 -18.82 6.16
C VAL A 572 19.81 -17.69 7.18
N ARG A 573 19.88 -16.46 6.71
CA ARG A 573 19.99 -15.25 7.53
C ARG A 573 18.82 -14.32 7.25
N GLY A 574 18.27 -13.68 8.30
CA GLY A 574 17.09 -12.83 8.24
C GLY A 574 17.37 -11.33 8.11
N GLU A 575 18.64 -10.90 8.16
CA GLU A 575 19.00 -9.47 8.26
C GLU A 575 18.67 -8.65 7.00
N LEU A 576 18.36 -9.30 5.87
CA LEU A 576 17.97 -8.59 4.64
C LEU A 576 16.72 -7.72 4.88
N ALA A 577 15.80 -8.16 5.74
CA ALA A 577 14.61 -7.41 6.10
C ALA A 577 14.91 -6.04 6.74
N LEU A 578 16.06 -5.90 7.42
CA LEU A 578 16.46 -4.64 8.05
C LEU A 578 16.77 -3.52 7.04
N ILE A 579 17.03 -3.87 5.79
CA ILE A 579 17.18 -2.87 4.71
C ILE A 579 15.82 -2.20 4.46
N GLY A 580 14.75 -3.00 4.36
CA GLY A 580 13.37 -2.50 4.24
C GLY A 580 12.96 -1.63 5.43
N LEU A 581 13.30 -2.06 6.66
CA LEU A 581 13.06 -1.30 7.88
C LEU A 581 13.72 0.09 7.84
N ARG A 582 15.03 0.12 7.58
CA ARG A 582 15.79 1.37 7.52
C ARG A 582 15.29 2.31 6.43
N LEU A 583 14.99 1.76 5.25
CA LEU A 583 14.47 2.56 4.15
C LEU A 583 13.10 3.16 4.49
N MET A 584 12.17 2.38 5.04
CA MET A 584 10.85 2.89 5.43
C MET A 584 10.96 3.95 6.52
N ARG A 585 11.82 3.72 7.53
CA ARG A 585 12.09 4.71 8.57
C ARG A 585 12.63 6.02 7.99
N GLU A 586 13.64 5.98 7.13
CA GLU A 586 14.20 7.17 6.50
C GLU A 586 13.18 7.93 5.64
N LEU A 587 12.35 7.20 4.90
CA LEU A 587 11.26 7.80 4.13
C LEU A 587 10.20 8.39 5.05
N GLY A 588 9.87 7.72 6.16
CA GLY A 588 8.96 8.23 7.18
C GLY A 588 9.45 9.55 7.77
N VAL A 589 10.70 9.60 8.23
CA VAL A 589 11.32 10.81 8.80
C VAL A 589 11.30 11.99 7.82
N ARG A 590 11.58 11.75 6.51
CA ARG A 590 11.49 12.79 5.47
C ARG A 590 10.08 13.37 5.31
N HIS A 591 9.06 12.61 5.67
CA HIS A 591 7.65 13.02 5.65
C HIS A 591 7.11 13.35 7.05
N GLY A 592 8.02 13.62 7.99
CA GLY A 592 7.71 14.12 9.33
C GLY A 592 7.22 13.07 10.31
N VAL A 593 7.34 11.76 10.02
CA VAL A 593 7.15 10.70 11.03
C VAL A 593 8.29 10.80 12.04
N PRO A 594 8.03 10.70 13.35
CA PRO A 594 9.04 10.89 14.40
C PRO A 594 10.17 9.86 14.36
#